data_de6d61189f1d25ad6889d40583e76fe1
#
_entry.id   de6d61189f1d25ad6889d40583e76fe1
#
_cell.length_a   1.000
_cell.length_b   1.000
_cell.length_c   1.000
_cell.angle_alpha   90.00
_cell.angle_beta   90.00
_cell.angle_gamma   90.00
#
_symmetry.space_group_name_H-M   'P 1'
#
loop_
_entity.id
_entity.type
_entity.pdbx_description
1 polymer ?
#
loop_
_entity_poly.entity_id
_entity_poly.type
_entity_poly.pdbx_seq_one_letter_code
_entity_poly.pdbx_strand_id
1 'polypeptide(L)'
;MVGNAVLLDIHLRNPPHKDKLYLLKSSKNSIYKVSCLLLILIALFAFWKLDFAERNLTSVKEFVNKTPVTLTFKDNLKTKGIVFLAHGFAGSTSFMRPIAVALAEAGYLTVRFDFLGHGRHPLPYSGDITTIEGATQKFVNQTNELISHYLLKLSPSFSMIIGHSMASDIIIRSASLHPSLNSAVAISAYTDALKAKEPKNVLILNGQWEPQLRSKSLEILQNIGFDNPKEGKLYGALDDNTIRKVDFIENADHVGVLYSVRTQRELVDWINFLEKDKQILIGNNIGIWTGILFFSIFFLIILLTKFLPKKAFGKYRLSYTRFFSINIIACALPPIILYSFSFKFVNFPAHNHLINQMILISIILFFSIPSTQLKELSKSFNFPLFAFLFILFCIVFGSILDNYVSSFLLSGTRVPLFFSCLIGSIPLMVLMQMYYDNYANGWIVGNIFKLFLIISISASILLDISQLFIMGYAIILFLAFALIFGFLANMISRKYNNTLSVGLANGIALAWTFSTALPMYVN
;
A
#
# COMPACT_ATOMS: atom_id res chain seq x y z
N MET A 1 56.66 78.20 -6.81
CA MET A 1 55.79 78.08 -8.01
C MET A 1 54.93 76.85 -7.85
N VAL A 2 53.65 77.10 -7.86
CA VAL A 2 52.60 76.20 -7.46
C VAL A 2 52.29 75.20 -8.65
N GLY A 3 52.20 73.94 -8.37
CA GLY A 3 51.72 72.95 -9.32
C GLY A 3 50.50 72.17 -8.77
N ASN A 4 49.35 72.49 -9.33
CA ASN A 4 48.06 71.87 -8.98
C ASN A 4 48.00 70.40 -9.36
N ALA A 5 47.78 69.50 -8.42
CA ALA A 5 47.38 68.10 -8.66
C ALA A 5 45.83 68.03 -8.74
N VAL A 6 45.33 67.72 -9.89
CA VAL A 6 43.93 67.40 -10.17
C VAL A 6 43.67 65.97 -9.73
N LEU A 7 42.90 65.77 -8.66
CA LEU A 7 42.37 64.48 -8.25
C LEU A 7 41.22 64.10 -9.17
N LEU A 8 41.42 63.10 -10.01
CA LEU A 8 40.36 62.41 -10.75
C LEU A 8 39.62 61.46 -9.81
N ASP A 9 38.39 61.85 -9.46
CA ASP A 9 37.46 61.01 -8.70
C ASP A 9 36.87 59.93 -9.63
N ILE A 10 37.47 58.75 -9.62
CA ILE A 10 36.95 57.59 -10.37
C ILE A 10 35.83 56.99 -9.52
N HIS A 11 34.58 57.35 -9.84
CA HIS A 11 33.41 56.65 -9.37
C HIS A 11 33.48 55.16 -9.82
N LEU A 12 33.86 54.29 -8.90
CA LEU A 12 33.72 52.84 -9.06
C LEU A 12 32.25 52.47 -9.17
N ARG A 13 31.75 52.37 -10.39
CA ARG A 13 30.44 51.79 -10.70
C ARG A 13 30.36 50.40 -10.08
N ASN A 14 29.26 50.13 -9.40
CA ASN A 14 28.92 48.84 -8.82
C ASN A 14 29.22 47.67 -9.79
N PRO A 15 29.79 46.56 -9.31
CA PRO A 15 30.17 45.46 -10.20
C PRO A 15 28.93 44.82 -10.82
N PRO A 16 28.99 44.44 -12.12
CA PRO A 16 27.87 43.87 -12.87
C PRO A 16 27.42 42.49 -12.38
N HIS A 17 28.03 41.97 -11.31
CA HIS A 17 27.70 40.69 -10.69
C HIS A 17 26.40 40.65 -9.88
N LYS A 18 25.95 41.79 -9.30
CA LYS A 18 24.72 41.79 -8.47
C LYS A 18 23.45 41.63 -9.33
N ASP A 19 23.39 42.30 -10.48
CA ASP A 19 22.22 42.27 -11.34
C ASP A 19 22.08 40.92 -12.04
N LYS A 20 23.19 40.30 -12.45
CA LYS A 20 23.19 38.96 -13.02
C LYS A 20 22.76 37.90 -12.02
N LEU A 21 23.13 38.05 -10.74
CA LEU A 21 22.71 37.17 -9.65
C LEU A 21 21.22 37.33 -9.32
N TYR A 22 20.72 38.58 -9.39
CA TYR A 22 19.31 38.90 -9.15
C TYR A 22 18.40 38.35 -10.25
N LEU A 23 18.80 38.51 -11.52
CA LEU A 23 18.11 37.96 -12.68
C LEU A 23 18.09 36.44 -12.68
N LEU A 24 19.20 35.78 -12.31
CA LEU A 24 19.28 34.33 -12.18
C LEU A 24 18.42 33.79 -11.03
N LYS A 25 18.31 34.54 -9.93
CA LYS A 25 17.48 34.18 -8.77
C LYS A 25 15.98 34.40 -9.07
N SER A 26 15.62 35.45 -9.80
CA SER A 26 14.28 35.74 -10.29
C SER A 26 13.82 34.69 -11.29
N SER A 27 14.65 34.34 -12.27
CA SER A 27 14.39 33.31 -13.25
C SER A 27 14.18 31.92 -12.62
N LYS A 28 15.02 31.53 -11.66
CA LYS A 28 14.84 30.25 -10.93
C LYS A 28 13.52 30.21 -10.14
N ASN A 29 13.14 31.30 -9.48
CA ASN A 29 11.86 31.36 -8.76
C ASN A 29 10.65 31.26 -9.70
N SER A 30 10.74 31.85 -10.90
CA SER A 30 9.70 31.72 -11.95
C SER A 30 9.56 30.29 -12.44
N ILE A 31 10.67 29.60 -12.68
CA ILE A 31 10.68 28.17 -13.07
C ILE A 31 9.99 27.30 -12.01
N TYR A 32 10.34 27.49 -10.73
CA TYR A 32 9.69 26.71 -9.64
C TYR A 32 8.18 26.97 -9.57
N LYS A 33 7.71 28.22 -9.72
CA LYS A 33 6.29 28.54 -9.72
C LYS A 33 5.56 27.90 -10.90
N VAL A 34 6.13 27.95 -12.10
CA VAL A 34 5.59 27.29 -13.29
C VAL A 34 5.54 25.76 -13.09
N SER A 35 6.60 25.15 -12.54
CA SER A 35 6.62 23.72 -12.26
C SER A 35 5.57 23.31 -11.22
N CYS A 36 5.35 24.11 -10.17
CA CYS A 36 4.26 23.87 -9.21
C CYS A 36 2.88 23.94 -9.88
N LEU A 37 2.65 24.95 -10.71
CA LEU A 37 1.39 25.08 -11.45
C LEU A 37 1.16 23.87 -12.38
N LEU A 38 2.20 23.45 -13.10
CA LEU A 38 2.13 22.28 -13.98
C LEU A 38 1.78 21.01 -13.19
N LEU A 39 2.41 20.77 -12.04
CA LEU A 39 2.11 19.61 -11.21
C LEU A 39 0.68 19.64 -10.64
N ILE A 40 0.17 20.83 -10.29
CA ILE A 40 -1.23 21.00 -9.88
C ILE A 40 -2.16 20.63 -11.03
N LEU A 41 -1.91 21.13 -12.24
CA LEU A 41 -2.72 20.82 -13.42
C LEU A 41 -2.70 19.32 -13.76
N ILE A 42 -1.51 18.68 -13.66
CA ILE A 42 -1.37 17.22 -13.87
C ILE A 42 -2.16 16.45 -12.80
N ALA A 43 -2.09 16.87 -11.53
CA ALA A 43 -2.84 16.24 -10.45
C ALA A 43 -4.36 16.34 -10.65
N LEU A 44 -4.85 17.54 -11.02
CA LEU A 44 -6.26 17.78 -11.32
C LEU A 44 -6.73 16.96 -12.53
N PHE A 45 -5.92 16.87 -13.58
CA PHE A 45 -6.22 16.06 -14.75
C PHE A 45 -6.25 14.56 -14.42
N ALA A 46 -5.31 14.08 -13.62
CA ALA A 46 -5.31 12.69 -13.16
C ALA A 46 -6.55 12.37 -12.30
N PHE A 47 -6.91 13.27 -11.38
CA PHE A 47 -8.13 13.15 -10.58
C PHE A 47 -9.39 13.09 -11.47
N TRP A 48 -9.49 14.00 -12.45
CA TRP A 48 -10.58 13.98 -13.41
C TRP A 48 -10.65 12.67 -14.22
N LYS A 49 -9.50 12.11 -14.61
CA LYS A 49 -9.45 10.81 -15.32
C LYS A 49 -9.92 9.65 -14.46
N LEU A 50 -9.63 9.68 -13.15
CA LEU A 50 -10.10 8.68 -12.20
C LEU A 50 -11.62 8.77 -12.00
N ASP A 51 -12.14 9.98 -11.82
CA ASP A 51 -13.58 10.25 -11.72
C ASP A 51 -14.32 9.84 -13.00
N PHE A 52 -13.75 10.22 -14.14
CA PHE A 52 -14.32 9.89 -15.46
C PHE A 52 -14.43 8.37 -15.71
N ALA A 53 -13.49 7.58 -15.19
CA ALA A 53 -13.50 6.12 -15.36
C ALA A 53 -14.69 5.45 -14.68
N GLU A 54 -15.33 6.11 -13.73
CA GLU A 54 -16.41 5.56 -12.92
C GLU A 54 -17.73 6.34 -13.01
N ARG A 55 -17.80 7.38 -13.85
CA ARG A 55 -18.93 8.32 -13.88
C ARG A 55 -20.30 7.70 -14.22
N ASN A 56 -20.31 6.53 -14.89
CA ASN A 56 -21.53 5.81 -15.29
C ASN A 56 -21.78 4.58 -14.38
N LEU A 57 -21.06 4.50 -13.26
CA LEU A 57 -21.12 3.36 -12.36
C LEU A 57 -21.60 3.79 -10.99
N THR A 58 -22.53 3.03 -10.45
CA THR A 58 -22.92 3.14 -9.04
C THR A 58 -22.16 2.13 -8.20
N SER A 59 -21.60 2.59 -7.09
CA SER A 59 -20.98 1.73 -6.07
C SER A 59 -21.73 1.82 -4.76
N VAL A 60 -22.26 0.69 -4.28
CA VAL A 60 -23.00 0.58 -3.02
C VAL A 60 -22.18 -0.26 -2.04
N LYS A 61 -22.06 0.23 -0.79
CA LYS A 61 -21.41 -0.50 0.30
C LYS A 61 -22.48 -1.09 1.21
N GLU A 62 -22.37 -2.38 1.49
CA GLU A 62 -23.26 -3.08 2.40
C GLU A 62 -22.51 -4.12 3.23
N PHE A 63 -23.20 -4.78 4.13
CA PHE A 63 -22.66 -5.90 4.88
C PHE A 63 -23.52 -7.14 4.61
N VAL A 64 -22.87 -8.24 4.28
CA VAL A 64 -23.47 -9.57 4.34
C VAL A 64 -22.97 -10.19 5.62
N ASN A 65 -23.88 -10.33 6.61
CA ASN A 65 -23.51 -10.61 7.98
C ASN A 65 -22.48 -9.59 8.50
N LYS A 66 -21.25 -9.99 8.76
CA LYS A 66 -20.16 -9.11 9.21
C LYS A 66 -19.15 -8.79 8.11
N THR A 67 -19.32 -9.36 6.91
CA THR A 67 -18.41 -9.14 5.79
C THR A 67 -18.75 -7.83 5.07
N PRO A 68 -17.82 -6.86 5.02
CA PRO A 68 -17.99 -5.65 4.21
C PRO A 68 -17.96 -6.01 2.72
N VAL A 69 -18.96 -5.54 2.00
CA VAL A 69 -19.12 -5.77 0.56
C VAL A 69 -19.24 -4.43 -0.15
N THR A 70 -18.67 -4.36 -1.35
CA THR A 70 -18.88 -3.24 -2.28
C THR A 70 -19.41 -3.79 -3.59
N LEU A 71 -20.65 -3.43 -3.91
CA LEU A 71 -21.29 -3.70 -5.20
C LEU A 71 -20.91 -2.59 -6.16
N THR A 72 -20.57 -2.92 -7.41
CA THR A 72 -20.38 -1.93 -8.47
C THR A 72 -21.08 -2.42 -9.72
N PHE A 73 -21.91 -1.58 -10.33
CA PHE A 73 -22.69 -1.89 -11.52
C PHE A 73 -22.92 -0.65 -12.36
N LYS A 74 -23.27 -0.86 -13.63
CA LYS A 74 -23.56 0.23 -14.57
C LYS A 74 -24.96 0.77 -14.36
N ASP A 75 -25.07 2.09 -14.31
CA ASP A 75 -26.35 2.77 -14.13
C ASP A 75 -27.34 2.48 -15.26
N ASN A 76 -28.62 2.38 -14.92
CA ASN A 76 -29.73 2.22 -15.86
C ASN A 76 -29.65 1.01 -16.80
N LEU A 77 -28.84 0.00 -16.49
CA LEU A 77 -28.76 -1.25 -17.25
C LEU A 77 -29.16 -2.45 -16.39
N LYS A 78 -29.92 -3.38 -16.99
CA LYS A 78 -30.10 -4.70 -16.41
C LYS A 78 -28.75 -5.44 -16.45
N THR A 79 -28.30 -5.91 -15.31
CA THR A 79 -27.03 -6.65 -15.22
C THR A 79 -27.08 -7.95 -16.01
N LYS A 80 -26.02 -8.25 -16.76
CA LYS A 80 -25.89 -9.49 -17.55
C LYS A 80 -25.59 -10.72 -16.67
N GLY A 81 -24.99 -10.47 -15.50
CA GLY A 81 -24.61 -11.51 -14.56
C GLY A 81 -23.88 -10.91 -13.36
N ILE A 82 -23.32 -11.77 -12.52
CA ILE A 82 -22.62 -11.41 -11.29
C ILE A 82 -21.19 -11.93 -11.30
N VAL A 83 -20.24 -11.09 -10.84
CA VAL A 83 -18.83 -11.46 -10.69
C VAL A 83 -18.36 -11.15 -9.28
N PHE A 84 -17.97 -12.19 -8.53
CA PHE A 84 -17.36 -12.07 -7.21
C PHE A 84 -15.86 -11.80 -7.35
N LEU A 85 -15.33 -10.89 -6.55
CA LEU A 85 -13.93 -10.45 -6.61
C LEU A 85 -13.27 -10.56 -5.23
N ALA A 86 -12.34 -11.49 -5.09
CA ALA A 86 -11.62 -11.81 -3.86
C ALA A 86 -10.16 -11.33 -3.94
N HIS A 87 -9.74 -10.51 -2.99
CA HIS A 87 -8.38 -9.95 -2.92
C HIS A 87 -7.37 -10.93 -2.30
N GLY A 88 -6.08 -10.72 -2.54
CA GLY A 88 -4.98 -11.47 -1.94
C GLY A 88 -4.68 -11.08 -0.48
N PHE A 89 -3.65 -11.73 0.09
CA PHE A 89 -3.17 -11.45 1.45
C PHE A 89 -2.82 -9.96 1.60
N ALA A 90 -3.16 -9.38 2.75
CA ALA A 90 -3.00 -7.97 3.08
C ALA A 90 -3.67 -6.98 2.09
N GLY A 91 -4.51 -7.47 1.19
CA GLY A 91 -5.31 -6.67 0.28
C GLY A 91 -6.63 -6.19 0.89
N SER A 92 -7.46 -5.61 0.04
CA SER A 92 -8.82 -5.17 0.38
C SER A 92 -9.67 -5.03 -0.89
N THR A 93 -10.95 -4.67 -0.72
CA THR A 93 -11.84 -4.36 -1.85
C THR A 93 -11.27 -3.32 -2.83
N SER A 94 -10.44 -2.39 -2.34
CA SER A 94 -9.83 -1.34 -3.19
C SER A 94 -8.82 -1.91 -4.20
N PHE A 95 -8.11 -2.98 -3.83
CA PHE A 95 -7.17 -3.68 -4.74
C PHE A 95 -7.86 -4.25 -5.98
N MET A 96 -9.10 -4.73 -5.83
CA MET A 96 -9.86 -5.31 -6.92
C MET A 96 -10.65 -4.27 -7.73
N ARG A 97 -10.55 -2.97 -7.39
CA ARG A 97 -11.35 -1.91 -8.02
C ARG A 97 -11.13 -1.77 -9.52
N PRO A 98 -9.90 -1.82 -10.09
CA PRO A 98 -9.72 -1.68 -11.54
C PRO A 98 -10.45 -2.76 -12.34
N ILE A 99 -10.40 -4.00 -11.86
CA ILE A 99 -11.11 -5.14 -12.46
C ILE A 99 -12.63 -4.96 -12.30
N ALA A 100 -13.09 -4.55 -11.11
CA ALA A 100 -14.51 -4.32 -10.87
C ALA A 100 -15.10 -3.25 -11.78
N VAL A 101 -14.40 -2.12 -11.96
CA VAL A 101 -14.81 -1.04 -12.86
C VAL A 101 -14.89 -1.55 -14.30
N ALA A 102 -13.90 -2.31 -14.77
CA ALA A 102 -13.89 -2.85 -16.12
C ALA A 102 -15.08 -3.82 -16.38
N LEU A 103 -15.35 -4.71 -15.45
CA LEU A 103 -16.46 -5.66 -15.56
C LEU A 103 -17.83 -4.99 -15.40
N ALA A 104 -17.93 -3.97 -14.53
CA ALA A 104 -19.16 -3.20 -14.40
C ALA A 104 -19.46 -2.39 -15.68
N GLU A 105 -18.43 -1.79 -16.31
CA GLU A 105 -18.58 -1.15 -17.62
C GLU A 105 -19.01 -2.15 -18.72
N ALA A 106 -18.59 -3.41 -18.62
CA ALA A 106 -19.05 -4.48 -19.49
C ALA A 106 -20.48 -4.98 -19.17
N GLY A 107 -21.15 -4.43 -18.15
CA GLY A 107 -22.53 -4.70 -17.80
C GLY A 107 -22.74 -5.79 -16.74
N TYR A 108 -21.71 -6.19 -16.01
CA TYR A 108 -21.81 -7.16 -14.91
C TYR A 108 -21.93 -6.46 -13.56
N LEU A 109 -22.72 -7.03 -12.64
CA LEU A 109 -22.66 -6.66 -11.23
C LEU A 109 -21.40 -7.26 -10.63
N THR A 110 -20.51 -6.43 -10.09
CA THR A 110 -19.33 -6.89 -9.37
C THR A 110 -19.53 -6.84 -7.87
N VAL A 111 -19.10 -7.89 -7.17
CA VAL A 111 -19.20 -8.05 -5.71
C VAL A 111 -17.79 -8.19 -5.15
N ARG A 112 -17.24 -7.11 -4.63
CA ARG A 112 -15.94 -7.09 -3.94
C ARG A 112 -16.18 -7.19 -2.44
N PHE A 113 -15.37 -7.95 -1.73
CA PHE A 113 -15.49 -8.11 -0.28
C PHE A 113 -14.13 -8.15 0.41
N ASP A 114 -14.11 -7.75 1.68
CA ASP A 114 -12.93 -7.84 2.52
C ASP A 114 -12.94 -9.17 3.29
N PHE A 115 -11.88 -9.94 3.19
CA PHE A 115 -11.69 -11.15 3.99
C PHE A 115 -11.57 -10.85 5.48
N LEU A 116 -11.91 -11.82 6.33
CA LEU A 116 -11.63 -11.80 7.77
C LEU A 116 -10.22 -11.24 8.02
N GLY A 117 -10.10 -10.32 8.97
CA GLY A 117 -8.83 -9.68 9.34
C GLY A 117 -8.25 -8.68 8.35
N HIS A 118 -8.80 -8.58 7.14
CA HIS A 118 -8.30 -7.70 6.09
C HIS A 118 -9.22 -6.49 5.86
N GLY A 119 -8.68 -5.46 5.22
CA GLY A 119 -9.44 -4.28 4.84
C GLY A 119 -10.24 -3.69 6.00
N ARG A 120 -11.55 -3.55 5.80
CA ARG A 120 -12.52 -3.05 6.79
C ARG A 120 -13.27 -4.14 7.55
N HIS A 121 -12.88 -5.42 7.38
CA HIS A 121 -13.55 -6.49 8.08
C HIS A 121 -13.40 -6.32 9.61
N PRO A 122 -14.50 -6.34 10.41
CA PRO A 122 -14.44 -6.06 11.84
C PRO A 122 -13.82 -7.20 12.67
N LEU A 123 -13.86 -8.43 12.15
CA LEU A 123 -13.32 -9.59 12.84
C LEU A 123 -11.93 -9.94 12.33
N PRO A 124 -11.01 -10.39 13.20
CA PRO A 124 -9.74 -10.97 12.78
C PRO A 124 -9.97 -12.34 12.11
N TYR A 125 -8.98 -12.80 11.37
CA TYR A 125 -8.91 -14.22 11.02
C TYR A 125 -8.09 -14.99 12.06
N SER A 126 -8.29 -16.30 12.09
CA SER A 126 -7.62 -17.20 13.06
C SER A 126 -7.45 -18.59 12.46
N GLY A 127 -6.67 -19.40 13.13
CA GLY A 127 -6.40 -20.78 12.74
C GLY A 127 -5.05 -20.93 12.06
N ASP A 128 -4.60 -22.18 11.95
CA ASP A 128 -3.33 -22.51 11.34
C ASP A 128 -3.29 -22.08 9.88
N ILE A 129 -2.26 -21.33 9.50
CA ILE A 129 -2.05 -20.84 8.13
C ILE A 129 -1.36 -21.88 7.24
N THR A 130 -0.84 -22.96 7.83
CA THR A 130 -0.11 -24.02 7.12
C THR A 130 -1.02 -25.17 6.70
N THR A 131 -2.24 -25.23 7.25
CA THR A 131 -3.24 -26.25 6.95
C THR A 131 -4.47 -25.68 6.27
N ILE A 132 -5.14 -26.51 5.46
CA ILE A 132 -6.36 -26.12 4.76
C ILE A 132 -7.51 -25.93 5.77
N GLU A 133 -7.63 -26.81 6.74
CA GLU A 133 -8.66 -26.82 7.79
C GLU A 133 -8.55 -25.62 8.74
N GLY A 134 -7.43 -24.93 8.72
CA GLY A 134 -7.15 -23.74 9.52
C GLY A 134 -7.76 -22.46 8.93
N ALA A 135 -6.90 -21.48 8.66
CA ALA A 135 -7.32 -20.16 8.15
C ALA A 135 -7.98 -20.24 6.75
N THR A 136 -7.46 -21.09 5.87
CA THR A 136 -7.97 -21.26 4.51
C THR A 136 -9.46 -21.66 4.51
N GLN A 137 -9.85 -22.65 5.33
CA GLN A 137 -11.25 -23.08 5.42
C GLN A 137 -12.18 -21.96 5.89
N LYS A 138 -11.75 -21.09 6.77
CA LYS A 138 -12.56 -19.94 7.22
C LYS A 138 -12.81 -18.94 6.09
N PHE A 139 -11.81 -18.68 5.25
CA PHE A 139 -11.95 -17.83 4.07
C PHE A 139 -12.86 -18.50 3.00
N VAL A 140 -12.74 -19.81 2.81
CA VAL A 140 -13.64 -20.58 1.94
C VAL A 140 -15.08 -20.49 2.44
N ASN A 141 -15.32 -20.70 3.73
CA ASN A 141 -16.67 -20.61 4.32
C ASN A 141 -17.26 -19.20 4.16
N GLN A 142 -16.47 -18.14 4.41
CA GLN A 142 -16.88 -16.75 4.19
C GLN A 142 -17.25 -16.50 2.72
N THR A 143 -16.44 -17.01 1.79
CA THR A 143 -16.69 -16.87 0.35
C THR A 143 -17.96 -17.61 -0.08
N ASN A 144 -18.17 -18.83 0.42
CA ASN A 144 -19.36 -19.63 0.13
C ASN A 144 -20.64 -18.97 0.64
N GLU A 145 -20.59 -18.34 1.82
CA GLU A 145 -21.72 -17.57 2.37
C GLU A 145 -22.11 -16.41 1.45
N LEU A 146 -21.12 -15.66 0.95
CA LEU A 146 -21.36 -14.55 0.01
C LEU A 146 -21.90 -15.03 -1.34
N ILE A 147 -21.32 -16.09 -1.92
CA ILE A 147 -21.80 -16.67 -3.17
C ILE A 147 -23.25 -17.09 -3.00
N SER A 148 -23.56 -17.88 -1.96
CA SER A 148 -24.93 -18.36 -1.71
C SER A 148 -25.91 -17.22 -1.52
N HIS A 149 -25.54 -16.18 -0.74
CA HIS A 149 -26.40 -15.01 -0.49
C HIS A 149 -26.83 -14.33 -1.80
N TYR A 150 -25.87 -14.01 -2.68
CA TYR A 150 -26.16 -13.25 -3.90
C TYR A 150 -26.78 -14.13 -4.99
N LEU A 151 -26.39 -15.39 -5.11
CA LEU A 151 -27.03 -16.30 -6.09
C LEU A 151 -28.50 -16.53 -5.77
N LEU A 152 -28.85 -16.71 -4.48
CA LEU A 152 -30.25 -16.84 -4.06
C LEU A 152 -31.04 -15.54 -4.24
N LYS A 153 -30.43 -14.40 -3.90
CA LYS A 153 -31.08 -13.08 -3.97
C LYS A 153 -31.35 -12.61 -5.40
N LEU A 154 -30.44 -12.93 -6.35
CA LEU A 154 -30.46 -12.34 -7.68
C LEU A 154 -30.77 -13.32 -8.80
N SER A 155 -30.58 -14.63 -8.59
CA SER A 155 -30.76 -15.69 -9.61
C SER A 155 -30.18 -15.31 -10.98
N PRO A 156 -28.88 -14.95 -11.06
CA PRO A 156 -28.28 -14.42 -12.29
C PRO A 156 -28.17 -15.51 -13.36
N SER A 157 -28.26 -15.10 -14.65
CA SER A 157 -28.04 -16.00 -15.79
C SER A 157 -26.59 -16.43 -15.95
N PHE A 158 -25.64 -15.55 -15.56
CA PHE A 158 -24.20 -15.83 -15.55
C PHE A 158 -23.59 -15.45 -14.21
N SER A 159 -22.68 -16.29 -13.72
CA SER A 159 -21.97 -16.04 -12.47
C SER A 159 -20.52 -16.53 -12.52
N MET A 160 -19.59 -15.73 -12.04
CA MET A 160 -18.15 -16.01 -12.05
C MET A 160 -17.51 -15.54 -10.75
N ILE A 161 -16.42 -16.19 -10.36
CA ILE A 161 -15.59 -15.75 -9.24
C ILE A 161 -14.14 -15.54 -9.68
N ILE A 162 -13.53 -14.45 -9.23
CA ILE A 162 -12.14 -14.07 -9.51
C ILE A 162 -11.40 -13.94 -8.19
N GLY A 163 -10.23 -14.55 -8.05
CA GLY A 163 -9.38 -14.44 -6.86
C GLY A 163 -7.93 -14.15 -7.22
N HIS A 164 -7.30 -13.27 -6.44
CA HIS A 164 -5.90 -12.89 -6.62
C HIS A 164 -5.02 -13.52 -5.53
N SER A 165 -3.86 -14.07 -5.91
CA SER A 165 -2.83 -14.55 -4.99
C SER A 165 -3.40 -15.55 -3.96
N MET A 166 -3.36 -15.28 -2.65
CA MET A 166 -3.99 -16.09 -1.61
C MET A 166 -5.43 -16.51 -1.98
N ALA A 167 -6.21 -15.60 -2.54
CA ALA A 167 -7.59 -15.91 -2.90
C ALA A 167 -7.70 -16.87 -4.10
N SER A 168 -6.65 -17.11 -4.87
CA SER A 168 -6.70 -18.04 -6.00
C SER A 168 -7.05 -19.48 -5.57
N ASP A 169 -6.48 -19.95 -4.46
CA ASP A 169 -6.81 -21.25 -3.87
C ASP A 169 -8.22 -21.27 -3.25
N ILE A 170 -8.56 -20.19 -2.52
CA ILE A 170 -9.87 -20.05 -1.86
C ILE A 170 -11.01 -20.11 -2.88
N ILE A 171 -10.89 -19.38 -3.99
CA ILE A 171 -11.96 -19.33 -5.00
C ILE A 171 -12.10 -20.62 -5.79
N ILE A 172 -11.02 -21.36 -6.04
CA ILE A 172 -11.07 -22.68 -6.69
C ILE A 172 -11.82 -23.67 -5.80
N ARG A 173 -11.52 -23.69 -4.48
CA ARG A 173 -12.25 -24.51 -3.51
C ARG A 173 -13.71 -24.12 -3.41
N SER A 174 -14.01 -22.82 -3.32
CA SER A 174 -15.37 -22.31 -3.24
C SER A 174 -16.18 -22.62 -4.51
N ALA A 175 -15.58 -22.41 -5.68
CA ALA A 175 -16.25 -22.67 -6.96
C ALA A 175 -16.54 -24.17 -7.16
N SER A 176 -15.70 -25.08 -6.65
CA SER A 176 -15.97 -26.52 -6.67
C SER A 176 -17.19 -26.90 -5.80
N LEU A 177 -17.49 -26.13 -4.76
CA LEU A 177 -18.66 -26.32 -3.91
C LEU A 177 -19.93 -25.66 -4.46
N HIS A 178 -19.80 -24.77 -5.47
CA HIS A 178 -20.91 -24.06 -6.10
C HIS A 178 -21.02 -24.36 -7.60
N PRO A 179 -21.61 -25.50 -8.00
CA PRO A 179 -21.75 -25.87 -9.42
C PRO A 179 -22.60 -24.90 -10.24
N SER A 180 -23.33 -24.00 -9.61
CA SER A 180 -24.07 -22.91 -10.25
C SER A 180 -23.16 -21.79 -10.81
N LEU A 181 -21.91 -21.66 -10.33
CA LEU A 181 -20.94 -20.78 -10.95
C LEU A 181 -20.53 -21.29 -12.33
N ASN A 182 -20.54 -20.41 -13.32
CA ASN A 182 -20.15 -20.71 -14.70
C ASN A 182 -18.64 -20.80 -14.88
N SER A 183 -17.87 -20.07 -14.06
CA SER A 183 -16.42 -20.00 -14.19
C SER A 183 -15.72 -19.53 -12.92
N ALA A 184 -14.44 -19.88 -12.80
CA ALA A 184 -13.50 -19.30 -11.84
C ALA A 184 -12.26 -18.75 -12.55
N VAL A 185 -11.73 -17.60 -12.08
CA VAL A 185 -10.50 -17.02 -12.60
C VAL A 185 -9.49 -16.82 -11.47
N ALA A 186 -8.35 -17.47 -11.57
CA ALA A 186 -7.26 -17.39 -10.61
C ALA A 186 -6.14 -16.48 -11.14
N ILE A 187 -5.95 -15.33 -10.50
CA ILE A 187 -4.91 -14.35 -10.87
C ILE A 187 -3.71 -14.52 -9.95
N SER A 188 -2.50 -14.59 -10.51
CA SER A 188 -1.24 -14.90 -9.78
C SER A 188 -1.40 -16.17 -8.95
N ALA A 189 -1.80 -17.24 -9.63
CA ALA A 189 -2.36 -18.44 -9.02
C ALA A 189 -1.34 -19.31 -8.30
N TYR A 190 -1.74 -19.72 -7.10
CA TYR A 190 -1.10 -20.78 -6.33
C TYR A 190 -2.20 -21.64 -5.70
N THR A 191 -2.44 -22.83 -6.24
CA THR A 191 -3.47 -23.76 -5.76
C THR A 191 -3.12 -25.20 -6.12
N ASP A 192 -3.47 -26.12 -5.26
CA ASP A 192 -3.46 -27.56 -5.51
C ASP A 192 -4.90 -28.13 -5.55
N ALA A 193 -5.92 -27.26 -5.46
CA ALA A 193 -7.31 -27.66 -5.38
C ALA A 193 -7.98 -27.88 -6.75
N LEU A 194 -7.35 -27.45 -7.86
CA LEU A 194 -7.92 -27.58 -9.19
C LEU A 194 -7.95 -29.06 -9.62
N LYS A 195 -9.11 -29.52 -10.12
CA LYS A 195 -9.30 -30.85 -10.69
C LYS A 195 -9.59 -30.76 -12.19
N ALA A 196 -9.50 -31.89 -12.88
CA ALA A 196 -9.74 -31.97 -14.32
C ALA A 196 -11.14 -31.45 -14.73
N LYS A 197 -12.18 -31.75 -13.93
CA LYS A 197 -13.58 -31.40 -14.24
C LYS A 197 -14.17 -30.34 -13.30
N GLU A 198 -13.56 -30.06 -12.17
CA GLU A 198 -14.05 -29.12 -11.14
C GLU A 198 -13.00 -28.09 -10.75
N PRO A 199 -13.40 -26.85 -10.49
CA PRO A 199 -14.71 -26.24 -10.81
C PRO A 199 -14.92 -26.09 -12.33
N LYS A 200 -16.13 -25.64 -12.76
CA LYS A 200 -16.41 -25.32 -14.17
C LYS A 200 -15.44 -24.25 -14.68
N ASN A 201 -15.05 -24.35 -15.93
CA ASN A 201 -14.31 -23.38 -16.74
C ASN A 201 -13.33 -22.49 -15.96
N VAL A 202 -12.04 -22.82 -15.99
CA VAL A 202 -11.02 -22.09 -15.22
C VAL A 202 -10.03 -21.39 -16.13
N LEU A 203 -9.86 -20.09 -15.89
CA LEU A 203 -8.80 -19.27 -16.45
C LEU A 203 -7.77 -18.97 -15.36
N ILE A 204 -6.49 -19.17 -15.67
CA ILE A 204 -5.37 -18.77 -14.80
C ILE A 204 -4.62 -17.64 -15.51
N LEU A 205 -4.45 -16.50 -14.81
CA LEU A 205 -3.72 -15.34 -15.30
C LEU A 205 -2.55 -15.04 -14.38
N ASN A 206 -1.32 -14.96 -14.89
CA ASN A 206 -0.17 -14.52 -14.12
C ASN A 206 0.53 -13.36 -14.80
N GLY A 207 1.20 -12.51 -14.02
CA GLY A 207 2.07 -11.49 -14.58
C GLY A 207 3.30 -12.11 -15.28
N GLN A 208 3.76 -11.49 -16.36
CA GLN A 208 4.97 -11.91 -17.08
C GLN A 208 6.20 -11.96 -16.17
N TRP A 209 6.25 -11.07 -15.18
CA TRP A 209 7.36 -10.95 -14.23
C TRP A 209 7.21 -11.84 -12.98
N GLU A 210 6.37 -12.86 -13.05
CA GLU A 210 6.15 -13.87 -12.01
C GLU A 210 6.64 -15.27 -12.47
N PRO A 211 7.94 -15.48 -12.71
CA PRO A 211 8.43 -16.72 -13.34
C PRO A 211 8.06 -18.00 -12.57
N GLN A 212 8.06 -17.94 -11.24
CA GLN A 212 7.70 -19.10 -10.39
C GLN A 212 6.19 -19.45 -10.52
N LEU A 213 5.30 -18.45 -10.48
CA LEU A 213 3.87 -18.67 -10.61
C LEU A 213 3.48 -19.09 -12.04
N ARG A 214 4.18 -18.58 -13.05
CA ARG A 214 4.01 -19.01 -14.45
C ARG A 214 4.31 -20.49 -14.60
N SER A 215 5.45 -20.96 -14.09
CA SER A 215 5.81 -22.37 -14.11
C SER A 215 4.81 -23.22 -13.32
N LYS A 216 4.41 -22.75 -12.12
CA LYS A 216 3.42 -23.45 -11.28
C LYS A 216 2.05 -23.57 -11.97
N SER A 217 1.62 -22.56 -12.72
CA SER A 217 0.33 -22.62 -13.43
C SER A 217 0.30 -23.66 -14.55
N LEU A 218 1.41 -23.85 -15.27
CA LEU A 218 1.52 -24.92 -16.25
C LEU A 218 1.61 -26.29 -15.56
N GLU A 219 2.34 -26.40 -14.45
CA GLU A 219 2.38 -27.60 -13.62
C GLU A 219 0.99 -28.00 -13.10
N ILE A 220 0.16 -27.02 -12.66
CA ILE A 220 -1.23 -27.28 -12.24
C ILE A 220 -2.01 -27.98 -13.37
N LEU A 221 -1.91 -27.50 -14.62
CA LEU A 221 -2.58 -28.14 -15.75
C LEU A 221 -2.02 -29.53 -16.04
N GLN A 222 -0.71 -29.71 -15.91
CA GLN A 222 -0.08 -31.01 -16.09
C GLN A 222 -0.57 -32.03 -15.04
N ASN A 223 -0.67 -31.61 -13.77
CA ASN A 223 -1.10 -32.48 -12.67
C ASN A 223 -2.54 -32.93 -12.78
N ILE A 224 -3.40 -32.20 -13.52
CA ILE A 224 -4.78 -32.58 -13.78
C ILE A 224 -4.96 -33.36 -15.09
N GLY A 225 -3.87 -33.76 -15.77
CA GLY A 225 -3.88 -34.70 -16.89
C GLY A 225 -3.70 -34.08 -18.27
N PHE A 226 -3.26 -32.81 -18.40
CA PHE A 226 -2.93 -32.23 -19.71
C PHE A 226 -1.44 -32.37 -20.01
N ASP A 227 -1.08 -33.08 -21.06
CA ASP A 227 0.30 -33.28 -21.46
C ASP A 227 0.91 -32.01 -22.05
N ASN A 228 2.09 -31.60 -21.51
CA ASN A 228 2.88 -30.48 -21.95
C ASN A 228 2.05 -29.20 -22.21
N PRO A 229 1.35 -28.68 -21.19
CA PRO A 229 0.45 -27.55 -21.36
C PRO A 229 1.23 -26.27 -21.74
N LYS A 230 0.59 -25.45 -22.59
CA LYS A 230 1.17 -24.22 -23.13
C LYS A 230 0.27 -23.03 -22.84
N GLU A 231 0.91 -21.86 -22.64
CA GLU A 231 0.25 -20.56 -22.56
C GLU A 231 -0.69 -20.32 -23.75
N GLY A 232 -1.83 -19.68 -23.51
CA GLY A 232 -2.80 -19.26 -24.50
C GLY A 232 -3.67 -20.39 -25.06
N LYS A 233 -3.29 -21.67 -24.84
CA LYS A 233 -4.02 -22.79 -25.35
C LYS A 233 -5.21 -23.16 -24.48
N LEU A 234 -6.35 -23.47 -25.12
CA LEU A 234 -7.55 -24.04 -24.48
C LEU A 234 -7.44 -25.56 -24.34
N TYR A 235 -7.81 -26.07 -23.18
CA TYR A 235 -7.86 -27.49 -22.84
C TYR A 235 -9.25 -27.81 -22.31
N GLY A 236 -9.71 -29.05 -22.52
CA GLY A 236 -11.06 -29.50 -22.14
C GLY A 236 -12.13 -29.19 -23.20
N ALA A 237 -13.40 -29.26 -22.84
CA ALA A 237 -14.54 -29.06 -23.73
C ALA A 237 -15.52 -28.01 -23.15
N LEU A 238 -16.02 -27.13 -24.01
CA LEU A 238 -16.97 -26.07 -23.59
C LEU A 238 -18.33 -26.67 -23.22
N ASP A 239 -18.79 -27.64 -23.96
CA ASP A 239 -20.09 -28.30 -23.74
C ASP A 239 -20.12 -29.05 -22.40
N ASP A 240 -18.96 -29.55 -21.93
CA ASP A 240 -18.81 -30.21 -20.63
C ASP A 240 -18.50 -29.21 -19.50
N ASN A 241 -18.35 -27.94 -19.80
CA ASN A 241 -17.89 -26.89 -18.84
C ASN A 241 -16.54 -27.22 -18.20
N THR A 242 -15.62 -27.84 -18.91
CA THR A 242 -14.31 -28.27 -18.39
C THR A 242 -13.14 -27.50 -18.98
N ILE A 243 -13.39 -26.33 -19.58
CA ILE A 243 -12.33 -25.53 -20.19
C ILE A 243 -11.31 -25.06 -19.15
N ARG A 244 -10.04 -25.22 -19.52
CA ARG A 244 -8.86 -24.74 -18.78
C ARG A 244 -8.00 -23.91 -19.72
N LYS A 245 -7.57 -22.72 -19.26
CA LYS A 245 -6.62 -21.87 -19.98
C LYS A 245 -5.64 -21.25 -18.98
N VAL A 246 -4.37 -21.19 -19.36
CA VAL A 246 -3.35 -20.38 -18.67
C VAL A 246 -2.90 -19.29 -19.62
N ASP A 247 -2.81 -18.05 -19.15
CA ASP A 247 -2.30 -16.94 -19.94
C ASP A 247 -1.40 -16.03 -19.10
N PHE A 248 -0.45 -15.33 -19.73
CA PHE A 248 0.50 -14.46 -19.04
C PHE A 248 0.32 -13.02 -19.51
N ILE A 249 0.20 -12.13 -18.53
CA ILE A 249 -0.05 -10.71 -18.75
C ILE A 249 1.28 -9.98 -18.92
N GLU A 250 1.52 -9.48 -20.11
CA GLU A 250 2.74 -8.76 -20.46
C GLU A 250 2.96 -7.53 -19.57
N ASN A 251 4.24 -7.26 -19.23
CA ASN A 251 4.66 -6.12 -18.43
C ASN A 251 3.97 -5.99 -17.06
N ALA A 252 3.55 -7.10 -16.48
CA ALA A 252 2.90 -7.13 -15.18
C ALA A 252 3.69 -7.99 -14.18
N ASP A 253 3.76 -7.48 -12.95
CA ASP A 253 4.21 -8.19 -11.76
C ASP A 253 3.00 -8.67 -10.93
N HIS A 254 3.28 -9.18 -9.72
CA HIS A 254 2.27 -9.74 -8.80
C HIS A 254 1.11 -8.79 -8.47
N VAL A 255 1.36 -7.49 -8.41
CA VAL A 255 0.35 -6.46 -8.13
C VAL A 255 -0.11 -5.76 -9.40
N GLY A 256 0.81 -5.49 -10.31
CA GLY A 256 0.54 -4.82 -11.58
C GLY A 256 -0.48 -5.55 -12.44
N VAL A 257 -0.57 -6.88 -12.32
CA VAL A 257 -1.58 -7.69 -13.01
C VAL A 257 -3.02 -7.24 -12.73
N LEU A 258 -3.32 -6.75 -11.52
CA LEU A 258 -4.65 -6.25 -11.16
C LEU A 258 -5.00 -4.91 -11.83
N TYR A 259 -3.99 -4.11 -12.16
CA TYR A 259 -4.12 -2.78 -12.76
C TYR A 259 -3.92 -2.79 -14.28
N SER A 260 -3.55 -3.93 -14.85
CA SER A 260 -3.27 -4.07 -16.29
C SER A 260 -4.56 -4.02 -17.12
N VAL A 261 -4.59 -3.17 -18.14
CA VAL A 261 -5.66 -3.15 -19.15
C VAL A 261 -5.72 -4.49 -19.90
N ARG A 262 -4.59 -5.16 -20.06
CA ARG A 262 -4.54 -6.49 -20.68
C ARG A 262 -5.31 -7.52 -19.84
N THR A 263 -5.13 -7.53 -18.52
CA THR A 263 -5.93 -8.39 -17.61
C THR A 263 -7.41 -8.11 -17.76
N GLN A 264 -7.82 -6.84 -17.77
CA GLN A 264 -9.23 -6.47 -17.92
C GLN A 264 -9.82 -6.98 -19.24
N ARG A 265 -9.09 -6.90 -20.35
CA ARG A 265 -9.50 -7.42 -21.65
C ARG A 265 -9.58 -8.93 -21.64
N GLU A 266 -8.57 -9.63 -21.15
CA GLU A 266 -8.59 -11.11 -21.05
C GLU A 266 -9.78 -11.63 -20.23
N LEU A 267 -10.18 -10.91 -19.17
CA LEU A 267 -11.36 -11.25 -18.39
C LEU A 267 -12.66 -11.12 -19.19
N VAL A 268 -12.81 -10.03 -19.97
CA VAL A 268 -14.01 -9.83 -20.81
C VAL A 268 -13.99 -10.78 -22.00
N ASP A 269 -12.84 -11.02 -22.62
CA ASP A 269 -12.69 -11.98 -23.71
C ASP A 269 -12.99 -13.41 -23.24
N TRP A 270 -12.61 -13.76 -22.02
CA TRP A 270 -12.97 -15.02 -21.38
C TRP A 270 -14.47 -15.17 -21.19
N ILE A 271 -15.15 -14.13 -20.69
CA ILE A 271 -16.62 -14.13 -20.56
C ILE A 271 -17.28 -14.22 -21.95
N ASN A 272 -16.81 -13.44 -22.93
CA ASN A 272 -17.31 -13.48 -24.30
C ASN A 272 -17.20 -14.89 -24.92
N PHE A 273 -16.09 -15.58 -24.64
CA PHE A 273 -15.89 -16.96 -25.10
C PHE A 273 -16.91 -17.91 -24.46
N LEU A 274 -17.16 -17.80 -23.16
CA LEU A 274 -18.10 -18.68 -22.45
C LEU A 274 -19.56 -18.39 -22.82
N GLU A 275 -19.95 -17.11 -22.93
CA GLU A 275 -21.33 -16.67 -23.20
C GLU A 275 -21.63 -16.53 -24.70
N LYS A 276 -20.65 -16.78 -25.58
CA LYS A 276 -20.75 -16.56 -27.03
C LYS A 276 -21.18 -15.12 -27.38
N ASP A 277 -20.73 -14.16 -26.55
CA ASP A 277 -20.97 -12.72 -26.71
C ASP A 277 -19.79 -12.03 -27.44
N LYS A 278 -19.95 -10.78 -27.84
CA LYS A 278 -18.95 -10.00 -28.60
C LYS A 278 -18.77 -8.60 -28.00
N GLN A 279 -18.58 -8.50 -26.71
CA GLN A 279 -18.33 -7.22 -26.08
C GLN A 279 -16.89 -6.77 -26.34
N ILE A 280 -16.72 -5.48 -26.59
CA ILE A 280 -15.40 -4.85 -26.71
C ILE A 280 -15.18 -3.99 -25.47
N LEU A 281 -14.16 -4.30 -24.70
CA LEU A 281 -13.73 -3.50 -23.56
C LEU A 281 -12.55 -2.61 -23.97
N ILE A 282 -12.69 -1.29 -23.80
CA ILE A 282 -11.57 -0.36 -23.93
C ILE A 282 -10.60 -0.53 -22.76
N GLY A 283 -11.10 -0.84 -21.58
CA GLY A 283 -10.36 -0.94 -20.33
C GLY A 283 -10.16 0.41 -19.65
N ASN A 284 -9.79 0.39 -18.39
CA ASN A 284 -9.48 1.59 -17.62
C ASN A 284 -8.01 1.63 -17.22
N ASN A 285 -7.46 2.83 -17.11
CA ASN A 285 -6.08 3.07 -16.69
C ASN A 285 -6.02 3.60 -15.24
N ILE A 286 -6.88 3.11 -14.35
CA ILE A 286 -6.96 3.56 -12.94
C ILE A 286 -5.58 3.52 -12.28
N GLY A 287 -4.81 2.45 -12.44
CA GLY A 287 -3.48 2.34 -11.85
C GLY A 287 -2.52 3.46 -12.29
N ILE A 288 -2.46 3.75 -13.59
CA ILE A 288 -1.60 4.79 -14.13
C ILE A 288 -2.00 6.17 -13.59
N TRP A 289 -3.31 6.49 -13.62
CA TRP A 289 -3.80 7.79 -13.14
C TRP A 289 -3.65 7.94 -11.63
N THR A 290 -3.80 6.85 -10.85
CA THR A 290 -3.51 6.84 -9.42
C THR A 290 -2.03 7.16 -9.16
N GLY A 291 -1.12 6.52 -9.89
CA GLY A 291 0.31 6.81 -9.81
C GLY A 291 0.63 8.27 -10.18
N ILE A 292 0.08 8.77 -11.28
CA ILE A 292 0.29 10.17 -11.72
C ILE A 292 -0.23 11.14 -10.65
N LEU A 293 -1.42 10.93 -10.10
CA LEU A 293 -1.99 11.75 -9.03
C LEU A 293 -1.09 11.76 -7.80
N PHE A 294 -0.71 10.57 -7.32
CA PHE A 294 0.12 10.40 -6.14
C PHE A 294 1.48 11.09 -6.29
N PHE A 295 2.19 10.81 -7.39
CA PHE A 295 3.52 11.38 -7.62
C PHE A 295 3.50 12.86 -7.97
N SER A 296 2.44 13.37 -8.60
CA SER A 296 2.28 14.81 -8.83
C SER A 296 2.19 15.57 -7.51
N ILE A 297 1.40 15.09 -6.56
CA ILE A 297 1.31 15.67 -5.22
C ILE A 297 2.66 15.53 -4.48
N PHE A 298 3.29 14.36 -4.55
CA PHE A 298 4.59 14.11 -3.93
C PHE A 298 5.67 15.10 -4.42
N PHE A 299 5.82 15.27 -5.73
CA PHE A 299 6.79 16.20 -6.30
C PHE A 299 6.41 17.66 -6.08
N LEU A 300 5.10 17.98 -6.06
CA LEU A 300 4.63 19.32 -5.70
C LEU A 300 5.08 19.70 -4.29
N ILE A 301 4.94 18.81 -3.30
CA ILE A 301 5.42 19.07 -1.94
C ILE A 301 6.94 19.28 -1.91
N ILE A 302 7.70 18.47 -2.65
CA ILE A 302 9.16 18.65 -2.78
C ILE A 302 9.50 20.04 -3.30
N LEU A 303 8.82 20.52 -4.36
CA LEU A 303 9.04 21.86 -4.90
C LEU A 303 8.62 22.95 -3.92
N LEU A 304 7.49 22.79 -3.23
CA LEU A 304 7.03 23.75 -2.22
C LEU A 304 8.01 23.91 -1.08
N THR A 305 8.79 22.89 -0.72
CA THR A 305 9.85 23.02 0.29
C THR A 305 10.92 24.06 -0.08
N LYS A 306 11.06 24.41 -1.38
CA LYS A 306 12.02 25.44 -1.82
C LYS A 306 11.64 26.85 -1.35
N PHE A 307 10.35 27.09 -1.13
CA PHE A 307 9.83 28.37 -0.67
C PHE A 307 9.84 28.50 0.87
N LEU A 308 10.16 27.43 1.60
CA LEU A 308 10.21 27.45 3.05
C LEU A 308 11.45 28.21 3.56
N PRO A 309 11.32 29.02 4.63
CA PRO A 309 12.45 29.73 5.22
C PRO A 309 13.46 28.75 5.78
N LYS A 310 14.76 29.03 5.58
CA LYS A 310 15.83 28.24 6.17
C LYS A 310 16.09 28.72 7.60
N LYS A 311 15.95 27.84 8.58
CA LYS A 311 16.42 28.06 9.94
C LYS A 311 17.79 27.41 10.15
N ALA A 312 18.68 28.09 10.89
CA ALA A 312 19.97 27.52 11.28
C ALA A 312 19.76 26.40 12.30
N PHE A 313 20.49 25.31 12.14
CA PHE A 313 20.51 24.19 13.09
C PHE A 313 21.80 24.23 13.92
N GLY A 314 21.70 24.07 15.23
CA GLY A 314 22.82 23.62 16.03
C GLY A 314 23.10 22.15 15.74
N LYS A 315 24.22 21.84 15.10
CA LYS A 315 24.58 20.45 14.79
C LYS A 315 25.53 19.91 15.85
N TYR A 316 25.07 18.87 16.55
CA TYR A 316 25.94 18.11 17.45
C TYR A 316 26.81 17.14 16.64
N ARG A 317 28.05 16.97 17.08
CA ARG A 317 28.89 15.89 16.56
C ARG A 317 28.55 14.61 17.31
N LEU A 318 28.05 13.62 16.60
CA LEU A 318 27.82 12.30 17.13
C LEU A 318 29.13 11.50 17.10
N SER A 319 29.48 10.87 18.22
CA SER A 319 30.46 9.78 18.18
C SER A 319 29.85 8.59 17.46
N TYR A 320 30.43 8.20 16.35
CA TYR A 320 29.96 7.04 15.58
C TYR A 320 29.98 5.75 16.43
N THR A 321 31.02 5.55 17.24
CA THR A 321 31.09 4.41 18.17
C THR A 321 29.87 4.38 19.08
N ARG A 322 29.55 5.50 19.74
CA ARG A 322 28.38 5.60 20.63
C ARG A 322 27.07 5.37 19.88
N PHE A 323 26.93 5.90 18.67
CA PHE A 323 25.76 5.71 17.84
C PHE A 323 25.57 4.22 17.50
N PHE A 324 26.60 3.55 16.98
CA PHE A 324 26.51 2.14 16.63
C PHE A 324 26.24 1.25 17.84
N SER A 325 26.95 1.45 18.96
CA SER A 325 26.75 0.66 20.18
C SER A 325 25.31 0.77 20.69
N ILE A 326 24.75 1.97 20.76
CA ILE A 326 23.38 2.17 21.24
C ILE A 326 22.37 1.54 20.28
N ASN A 327 22.53 1.75 18.97
CA ASN A 327 21.59 1.19 17.99
C ASN A 327 21.67 -0.35 17.90
N ILE A 328 22.85 -0.94 18.06
CA ILE A 328 22.99 -2.39 18.18
C ILE A 328 22.21 -2.89 19.39
N ILE A 329 22.40 -2.27 20.57
CA ILE A 329 21.66 -2.65 21.79
C ILE A 329 20.15 -2.43 21.59
N ALA A 330 19.75 -1.27 21.08
CA ALA A 330 18.34 -0.91 20.87
C ALA A 330 17.61 -1.85 19.89
N CYS A 331 18.32 -2.45 18.96
CA CYS A 331 17.72 -3.32 17.94
C CYS A 331 17.91 -4.82 18.23
N ALA A 332 18.98 -5.23 18.95
CA ALA A 332 19.21 -6.61 19.30
C ALA A 332 18.49 -7.07 20.58
N LEU A 333 18.39 -6.18 21.57
CA LEU A 333 17.83 -6.53 22.88
C LEU A 333 16.30 -6.75 22.86
N PRO A 334 15.47 -5.92 22.18
CA PRO A 334 14.02 -6.08 22.18
C PRO A 334 13.53 -7.45 21.67
N PRO A 335 14.02 -8.01 20.53
CA PRO A 335 13.60 -9.35 20.10
C PRO A 335 13.83 -10.42 21.17
N ILE A 336 14.97 -10.36 21.87
CA ILE A 336 15.35 -11.33 22.92
C ILE A 336 14.40 -11.20 24.12
N ILE A 337 14.16 -9.98 24.60
CA ILE A 337 13.24 -9.73 25.72
C ILE A 337 11.82 -10.16 25.36
N LEU A 338 11.35 -9.80 24.19
CA LEU A 338 9.97 -10.02 23.76
C LEU A 338 9.66 -11.48 23.43
N TYR A 339 10.68 -12.29 23.19
CA TYR A 339 10.52 -13.74 23.07
C TYR A 339 10.00 -14.38 24.36
N SER A 340 10.39 -13.85 25.54
CA SER A 340 10.00 -14.38 26.84
C SER A 340 8.95 -13.55 27.55
N PHE A 341 8.86 -12.24 27.25
CA PHE A 341 7.99 -11.32 27.97
C PHE A 341 7.50 -10.18 27.07
N SER A 342 6.17 -9.97 27.00
CA SER A 342 5.56 -8.82 26.33
C SER A 342 4.36 -8.29 27.10
N PHE A 343 4.18 -6.97 27.12
CA PHE A 343 2.93 -6.37 27.61
C PHE A 343 1.81 -6.58 26.57
N LYS A 344 0.60 -6.86 27.06
CA LYS A 344 -0.55 -7.09 26.20
C LYS A 344 -1.31 -5.78 25.98
N PHE A 345 -1.06 -5.11 24.86
CA PHE A 345 -1.80 -3.92 24.43
C PHE A 345 -3.00 -4.30 23.55
N VAL A 346 -2.84 -5.32 22.72
CA VAL A 346 -3.86 -5.81 21.79
C VAL A 346 -3.79 -7.33 21.66
N ASN A 347 -4.89 -7.94 21.20
CA ASN A 347 -5.00 -9.40 21.04
C ASN A 347 -4.36 -9.92 19.71
N PHE A 348 -3.74 -9.07 18.92
CA PHE A 348 -3.14 -9.43 17.62
C PHE A 348 -1.63 -9.59 17.80
N PRO A 349 -1.05 -10.82 17.75
CA PRO A 349 0.35 -11.08 18.06
C PRO A 349 1.33 -10.16 17.34
N ALA A 350 1.21 -10.02 16.02
CA ALA A 350 2.10 -9.17 15.22
C ALA A 350 2.02 -7.68 15.63
N HIS A 351 0.82 -7.14 15.80
CA HIS A 351 0.65 -5.75 16.23
C HIS A 351 1.16 -5.54 17.66
N ASN A 352 0.81 -6.47 18.56
CA ASN A 352 1.26 -6.41 19.94
C ASN A 352 2.78 -6.42 20.04
N HIS A 353 3.43 -7.31 19.29
CA HIS A 353 4.89 -7.40 19.26
C HIS A 353 5.52 -6.12 18.70
N LEU A 354 5.02 -5.58 17.58
CA LEU A 354 5.49 -4.32 16.99
C LEU A 354 5.37 -3.14 17.98
N ILE A 355 4.26 -3.02 18.69
CA ILE A 355 4.06 -1.96 19.70
C ILE A 355 5.13 -2.09 20.80
N ASN A 356 5.29 -3.28 21.40
CA ASN A 356 6.28 -3.51 22.44
C ASN A 356 7.71 -3.27 21.95
N GLN A 357 8.04 -3.73 20.74
CA GLN A 357 9.36 -3.55 20.15
C GLN A 357 9.69 -2.08 19.93
N MET A 358 8.75 -1.30 19.38
CA MET A 358 8.91 0.14 19.21
C MET A 358 9.08 0.88 20.55
N ILE A 359 8.35 0.46 21.59
CA ILE A 359 8.49 1.02 22.95
C ILE A 359 9.89 0.74 23.51
N LEU A 360 10.34 -0.53 23.50
CA LEU A 360 11.64 -0.90 24.04
C LEU A 360 12.79 -0.19 23.33
N ILE A 361 12.76 -0.14 21.99
CA ILE A 361 13.72 0.61 21.20
C ILE A 361 13.70 2.08 21.62
N SER A 362 12.53 2.68 21.77
CA SER A 362 12.37 4.08 22.16
C SER A 362 12.94 4.36 23.56
N ILE A 363 12.73 3.48 24.53
CA ILE A 363 13.27 3.61 25.88
C ILE A 363 14.80 3.61 25.83
N ILE A 364 15.41 2.66 25.12
CA ILE A 364 16.88 2.58 25.03
C ILE A 364 17.45 3.83 24.34
N LEU A 365 16.83 4.27 23.26
CA LEU A 365 17.25 5.49 22.56
C LEU A 365 17.08 6.75 23.43
N PHE A 366 16.00 6.86 24.18
CA PHE A 366 15.71 8.00 25.04
C PHE A 366 16.82 8.20 26.08
N PHE A 367 17.28 7.16 26.76
CA PHE A 367 18.38 7.24 27.73
C PHE A 367 19.74 7.58 27.09
N SER A 368 19.84 7.49 25.77
CA SER A 368 21.06 7.86 25.04
C SER A 368 21.15 9.35 24.69
N ILE A 369 20.02 10.07 24.74
CA ILE A 369 19.93 11.46 24.33
C ILE A 369 20.27 12.38 25.50
N PRO A 370 21.16 13.37 25.31
CA PRO A 370 21.46 14.37 26.33
C PRO A 370 20.21 15.16 26.74
N SER A 371 20.08 15.45 28.05
CA SER A 371 18.96 16.21 28.62
C SER A 371 18.78 17.60 28.00
N THR A 372 19.88 18.22 27.56
CA THR A 372 19.86 19.52 26.86
C THR A 372 19.12 19.43 25.52
N GLN A 373 19.28 18.34 24.77
CA GLN A 373 18.56 18.12 23.50
C GLN A 373 17.07 17.87 23.74
N LEU A 374 16.70 17.15 24.81
CA LEU A 374 15.31 16.92 25.18
C LEU A 374 14.60 18.22 25.55
N LYS A 375 15.28 19.14 26.24
CA LYS A 375 14.73 20.48 26.55
C LYS A 375 14.50 21.31 25.29
N GLU A 376 15.38 21.24 24.31
CA GLU A 376 15.18 21.92 23.01
C GLU A 376 14.08 21.29 22.16
N LEU A 377 13.81 20.00 22.32
CA LEU A 377 12.76 19.31 21.59
C LEU A 377 11.39 19.93 21.84
N SER A 378 11.03 20.24 23.09
CA SER A 378 9.75 20.84 23.45
C SER A 378 9.51 22.19 22.77
N LYS A 379 10.57 22.95 22.51
CA LYS A 379 10.53 24.25 21.81
C LYS A 379 10.40 24.10 20.29
N SER A 380 10.57 22.91 19.76
CA SER A 380 10.52 22.63 18.31
C SER A 380 9.13 22.22 17.82
N PHE A 381 8.07 22.50 18.60
CA PHE A 381 6.69 22.25 18.20
C PHE A 381 6.09 23.44 17.45
N ASN A 382 5.50 23.17 16.30
CA ASN A 382 4.78 24.14 15.47
C ASN A 382 3.46 23.48 15.02
N PHE A 383 2.35 23.90 15.61
CA PHE A 383 1.04 23.33 15.35
C PHE A 383 0.60 23.41 13.88
N PRO A 384 0.70 24.56 13.16
CA PRO A 384 0.37 24.62 11.75
C PRO A 384 1.12 23.60 10.87
N LEU A 385 2.41 23.41 11.12
CA LEU A 385 3.21 22.43 10.40
C LEU A 385 2.78 21.00 10.73
N PHE A 386 2.54 20.71 12.00
CA PHE A 386 2.03 19.42 12.44
C PHE A 386 0.69 19.09 11.77
N ALA A 387 -0.28 20.02 11.81
CA ALA A 387 -1.59 19.85 11.21
C ALA A 387 -1.49 19.66 9.69
N PHE A 388 -0.64 20.43 9.02
CA PHE A 388 -0.39 20.28 7.59
C PHE A 388 0.14 18.89 7.24
N LEU A 389 1.14 18.39 7.96
CA LEU A 389 1.72 17.06 7.72
C LEU A 389 0.73 15.95 8.04
N PHE A 390 -0.04 16.06 9.11
CA PHE A 390 -1.10 15.12 9.45
C PHE A 390 -2.14 15.04 8.33
N ILE A 391 -2.67 16.17 7.89
CA ILE A 391 -3.65 16.22 6.78
C ILE A 391 -3.03 15.64 5.51
N LEU A 392 -1.81 16.02 5.18
CA LEU A 392 -1.12 15.53 3.99
C LEU A 392 -0.96 14.01 4.01
N PHE A 393 -0.43 13.44 5.10
CA PHE A 393 -0.09 12.03 5.16
C PHE A 393 -1.32 11.14 5.38
N CYS A 394 -2.16 11.47 6.35
CA CYS A 394 -3.27 10.62 6.74
C CYS A 394 -4.54 10.84 5.90
N ILE A 395 -4.79 12.07 5.44
CA ILE A 395 -6.01 12.39 4.71
C ILE A 395 -5.76 12.45 3.20
N VAL A 396 -4.85 13.30 2.71
CA VAL A 396 -4.65 13.47 1.26
C VAL A 396 -4.11 12.20 0.62
N PHE A 397 -2.91 11.74 1.05
CA PHE A 397 -2.36 10.48 0.56
C PHE A 397 -3.20 9.29 1.01
N GLY A 398 -3.74 9.33 2.23
CA GLY A 398 -4.62 8.30 2.76
C GLY A 398 -5.86 8.08 1.92
N SER A 399 -6.53 9.14 1.43
CA SER A 399 -7.70 9.02 0.57
C SER A 399 -7.37 8.42 -0.80
N ILE A 400 -6.21 8.75 -1.37
CA ILE A 400 -5.76 8.15 -2.64
C ILE A 400 -5.52 6.65 -2.45
N LEU A 401 -4.80 6.28 -1.38
CA LEU A 401 -4.52 4.88 -1.06
C LEU A 401 -5.81 4.12 -0.78
N ASP A 402 -6.73 4.69 0.01
CA ASP A 402 -8.00 4.07 0.38
C ASP A 402 -8.89 3.74 -0.82
N ASN A 403 -8.95 4.65 -1.77
CA ASN A 403 -9.81 4.47 -2.93
C ASN A 403 -9.22 3.52 -3.98
N TYR A 404 -7.90 3.51 -4.19
CA TYR A 404 -7.31 2.90 -5.38
C TYR A 404 -6.25 1.84 -5.11
N VAL A 405 -5.78 1.69 -3.84
CA VAL A 405 -4.70 0.75 -3.50
C VAL A 405 -5.15 -0.23 -2.44
N SER A 406 -5.45 0.23 -1.22
CA SER A 406 -5.88 -0.64 -0.12
C SER A 406 -6.69 0.17 0.89
N SER A 407 -7.55 -0.47 1.68
CA SER A 407 -8.28 0.22 2.76
C SER A 407 -7.30 0.91 3.71
N PHE A 408 -7.28 2.23 3.69
CA PHE A 408 -6.32 3.04 4.45
C PHE A 408 -6.99 4.02 5.43
N LEU A 409 -8.24 4.41 5.22
CA LEU A 409 -8.96 5.25 6.17
C LEU A 409 -9.42 4.42 7.38
N LEU A 410 -9.21 4.99 8.57
CA LEU A 410 -9.58 4.35 9.84
C LEU A 410 -11.09 4.13 9.93
N SER A 411 -11.49 2.93 10.31
CA SER A 411 -12.88 2.56 10.51
C SER A 411 -13.03 1.40 11.49
N GLY A 412 -14.17 1.32 12.19
CA GLY A 412 -14.54 0.20 13.05
C GLY A 412 -13.45 -0.20 14.05
N THR A 413 -13.09 -1.46 14.06
CA THR A 413 -12.09 -2.07 14.97
C THR A 413 -10.65 -1.59 14.73
N ARG A 414 -10.39 -0.93 13.61
CA ARG A 414 -9.08 -0.33 13.32
C ARG A 414 -8.80 0.92 14.15
N VAL A 415 -9.84 1.60 14.63
CA VAL A 415 -9.70 2.82 15.46
C VAL A 415 -9.04 2.52 16.82
N PRO A 416 -9.51 1.57 17.63
CA PRO A 416 -8.81 1.20 18.88
C PRO A 416 -7.39 0.70 18.62
N LEU A 417 -7.17 -0.08 17.57
CA LEU A 417 -5.85 -0.57 17.20
C LEU A 417 -4.89 0.57 16.86
N PHE A 418 -5.37 1.60 16.17
CA PHE A 418 -4.60 2.81 15.89
C PHE A 418 -4.12 3.50 17.17
N PHE A 419 -5.00 3.70 18.16
CA PHE A 419 -4.62 4.30 19.43
C PHE A 419 -3.56 3.47 20.17
N SER A 420 -3.66 2.15 20.13
CA SER A 420 -2.63 1.27 20.69
C SER A 420 -1.29 1.39 19.94
N CYS A 421 -1.30 1.47 18.61
CA CYS A 421 -0.09 1.65 17.81
C CYS A 421 0.61 2.99 18.08
N LEU A 422 -0.14 4.06 18.44
CA LEU A 422 0.46 5.36 18.77
C LEU A 422 1.47 5.29 19.92
N ILE A 423 1.22 4.38 20.90
CA ILE A 423 2.07 4.23 22.10
C ILE A 423 3.52 3.92 21.72
N GLY A 424 3.72 3.06 20.71
CA GLY A 424 5.06 2.70 20.23
C GLY A 424 5.58 3.61 19.12
N SER A 425 4.73 3.97 18.16
CA SER A 425 5.17 4.68 16.95
C SER A 425 5.53 6.14 17.18
N ILE A 426 4.82 6.87 18.06
CA ILE A 426 5.13 8.27 18.34
C ILE A 426 6.52 8.44 18.95
N PRO A 427 6.86 7.79 20.10
CA PRO A 427 8.18 7.97 20.68
C PRO A 427 9.29 7.53 19.72
N LEU A 428 9.10 6.41 19.00
CA LEU A 428 10.08 5.94 18.02
C LEU A 428 10.36 6.97 16.93
N MET A 429 9.32 7.52 16.32
CA MET A 429 9.47 8.44 15.19
C MET A 429 9.98 9.81 15.61
N VAL A 430 9.62 10.29 16.82
CA VAL A 430 10.18 11.52 17.39
C VAL A 430 11.68 11.38 17.65
N LEU A 431 12.11 10.27 18.27
CA LEU A 431 13.52 10.00 18.53
C LEU A 431 14.32 9.79 17.24
N MET A 432 13.78 9.08 16.28
CA MET A 432 14.39 8.93 14.96
C MET A 432 14.55 10.27 14.25
N GLN A 433 13.55 11.17 14.35
CA GLN A 433 13.64 12.51 13.77
C GLN A 433 14.71 13.36 14.46
N MET A 434 14.89 13.22 15.79
CA MET A 434 15.98 13.87 16.53
C MET A 434 17.36 13.45 16.00
N TYR A 435 17.57 12.17 15.76
CA TYR A 435 18.81 11.69 15.15
C TYR A 435 19.02 12.29 13.76
N TYR A 436 17.97 12.40 12.97
CA TYR A 436 18.04 12.93 11.62
C TYR A 436 18.39 14.43 11.58
N ASP A 437 17.80 15.22 12.48
CA ASP A 437 17.92 16.68 12.46
C ASP A 437 19.16 17.20 13.18
N ASN A 438 19.54 16.57 14.30
CA ASN A 438 20.56 17.12 15.20
C ASN A 438 22.00 16.78 14.82
N TYR A 439 22.21 15.82 13.91
CA TYR A 439 23.55 15.39 13.55
C TYR A 439 24.00 15.88 12.18
N ALA A 440 25.30 16.18 12.04
CA ALA A 440 25.89 16.70 10.81
C ALA A 440 25.60 15.78 9.59
N ASN A 441 25.66 14.46 9.80
CA ASN A 441 25.37 13.42 8.81
C ASN A 441 24.01 12.74 9.06
N GLY A 442 23.02 13.51 9.53
CA GLY A 442 21.71 12.99 9.96
C GLY A 442 20.99 12.13 8.93
N TRP A 443 21.17 12.41 7.62
CA TRP A 443 20.61 11.57 6.57
C TRP A 443 21.20 10.13 6.59
N ILE A 444 22.51 9.99 6.73
CA ILE A 444 23.18 8.69 6.83
C ILE A 444 22.75 7.98 8.12
N VAL A 445 22.83 8.69 9.24
CA VAL A 445 22.49 8.18 10.57
C VAL A 445 21.04 7.68 10.62
N GLY A 446 20.08 8.47 10.10
CA GLY A 446 18.66 8.10 10.07
C GLY A 446 18.37 6.90 9.18
N ASN A 447 19.08 6.74 8.06
CA ASN A 447 18.90 5.56 7.19
C ASN A 447 19.55 4.30 7.78
N ILE A 448 20.71 4.43 8.42
CA ILE A 448 21.32 3.31 9.16
C ILE A 448 20.39 2.85 10.29
N PHE A 449 19.78 3.77 11.03
CA PHE A 449 18.81 3.41 12.05
C PHE A 449 17.61 2.61 11.51
N LYS A 450 17.07 3.02 10.35
CA LYS A 450 15.99 2.27 9.69
C LYS A 450 16.42 0.85 9.33
N LEU A 451 17.66 0.66 8.87
CA LEU A 451 18.21 -0.66 8.59
C LEU A 451 18.29 -1.52 9.87
N PHE A 452 18.77 -0.96 10.97
CA PHE A 452 18.79 -1.64 12.27
C PHE A 452 17.38 -2.05 12.73
N LEU A 453 16.39 -1.17 12.54
CA LEU A 453 15.00 -1.48 12.88
C LEU A 453 14.47 -2.66 12.05
N ILE A 454 14.74 -2.70 10.74
CA ILE A 454 14.36 -3.82 9.88
C ILE A 454 15.03 -5.12 10.35
N ILE A 455 16.33 -5.08 10.66
CA ILE A 455 17.06 -6.23 11.19
C ILE A 455 16.42 -6.71 12.50
N SER A 456 16.06 -5.78 13.39
CA SER A 456 15.40 -6.10 14.67
C SER A 456 14.04 -6.78 14.46
N ILE A 457 13.22 -6.28 13.55
CA ILE A 457 11.92 -6.90 13.22
C ILE A 457 12.15 -8.30 12.61
N SER A 458 13.11 -8.45 11.70
CA SER A 458 13.44 -9.73 11.09
C SER A 458 13.93 -10.75 12.14
N ALA A 459 14.73 -10.32 13.11
CA ALA A 459 15.17 -11.17 14.22
C ALA A 459 13.97 -11.66 15.06
N SER A 460 12.99 -10.80 15.35
CA SER A 460 11.77 -11.21 16.06
C SER A 460 11.00 -12.28 15.29
N ILE A 461 10.86 -12.12 13.96
CA ILE A 461 10.17 -13.11 13.12
C ILE A 461 10.89 -14.46 13.16
N LEU A 462 12.23 -14.47 13.09
CA LEU A 462 13.02 -15.71 13.12
C LEU A 462 12.92 -16.43 14.45
N LEU A 463 12.72 -15.71 15.56
CA LEU A 463 12.56 -16.30 16.89
C LEU A 463 11.17 -16.95 17.08
N ASP A 464 10.12 -16.41 16.46
CA ASP A 464 8.75 -16.95 16.53
C ASP A 464 8.01 -16.71 15.21
N ILE A 465 8.34 -17.48 14.19
CA ILE A 465 7.75 -17.34 12.86
C ILE A 465 6.26 -17.69 12.85
N SER A 466 5.83 -18.60 13.71
CA SER A 466 4.44 -19.09 13.75
C SER A 466 3.45 -17.98 14.13
N GLN A 467 3.83 -17.08 15.03
CA GLN A 467 2.99 -15.99 15.49
C GLN A 467 3.27 -14.66 14.79
N LEU A 468 4.52 -14.47 14.32
CA LEU A 468 5.00 -13.18 13.84
C LEU A 468 5.20 -13.08 12.32
N PHE A 469 4.82 -14.11 11.54
CA PHE A 469 4.97 -14.12 10.08
C PHE A 469 4.36 -12.86 9.40
N ILE A 470 3.26 -12.32 9.94
CA ILE A 470 2.62 -11.08 9.45
C ILE A 470 3.57 -9.87 9.55
N MET A 471 4.52 -9.86 10.49
CA MET A 471 5.50 -8.78 10.62
C MET A 471 6.43 -8.68 9.39
N GLY A 472 6.56 -9.73 8.58
CA GLY A 472 7.23 -9.65 7.28
C GLY A 472 6.57 -8.61 6.37
N TYR A 473 5.25 -8.54 6.37
CA TYR A 473 4.52 -7.51 5.65
C TYR A 473 4.68 -6.11 6.30
N ALA A 474 4.79 -6.04 7.62
CA ALA A 474 5.08 -4.78 8.31
C ALA A 474 6.43 -4.16 7.89
N ILE A 475 7.45 -4.98 7.54
CA ILE A 475 8.71 -4.49 6.97
C ILE A 475 8.46 -3.80 5.62
N ILE A 476 7.68 -4.39 4.74
CA ILE A 476 7.34 -3.83 3.43
C ILE A 476 6.59 -2.50 3.60
N LEU A 477 5.60 -2.45 4.51
CA LEU A 477 4.86 -1.23 4.84
C LEU A 477 5.78 -0.15 5.40
N PHE A 478 6.70 -0.51 6.30
CA PHE A 478 7.65 0.44 6.88
C PHE A 478 8.62 0.99 5.83
N LEU A 479 9.10 0.15 4.90
CA LEU A 479 9.95 0.61 3.78
C LEU A 479 9.20 1.59 2.88
N ALA A 480 7.99 1.26 2.46
CA ALA A 480 7.16 2.15 1.64
C ALA A 480 6.86 3.48 2.38
N PHE A 481 6.50 3.39 3.66
CA PHE A 481 6.31 4.56 4.53
C PHE A 481 7.57 5.43 4.61
N ALA A 482 8.73 4.82 4.84
CA ALA A 482 9.99 5.54 4.98
C ALA A 482 10.44 6.21 3.67
N LEU A 483 10.19 5.58 2.53
CA LEU A 483 10.52 6.13 1.20
C LEU A 483 9.62 7.31 0.83
N ILE A 484 8.36 7.32 1.22
CA ILE A 484 7.40 8.35 0.84
C ILE A 484 7.28 9.40 1.95
N PHE A 485 6.67 9.04 3.07
CA PHE A 485 6.37 9.99 4.16
C PHE A 485 7.62 10.40 4.92
N GLY A 486 8.48 9.43 5.24
CA GLY A 486 9.77 9.71 5.91
C GLY A 486 10.68 10.62 5.08
N PHE A 487 10.72 10.44 3.75
CA PHE A 487 11.51 11.30 2.87
C PHE A 487 10.96 12.74 2.82
N LEU A 488 9.65 12.91 2.63
CA LEU A 488 9.01 14.25 2.63
C LEU A 488 9.20 14.95 3.97
N ALA A 489 8.96 14.26 5.07
CA ALA A 489 9.12 14.78 6.41
C ALA A 489 10.56 15.26 6.67
N ASN A 490 11.54 14.47 6.28
CA ASN A 490 12.95 14.83 6.41
C ASN A 490 13.34 16.04 5.57
N MET A 491 12.79 16.18 4.36
CA MET A 491 13.03 17.38 3.54
C MET A 491 12.46 18.65 4.17
N ILE A 492 11.27 18.55 4.78
CA ILE A 492 10.60 19.66 5.45
C ILE A 492 11.34 20.02 6.73
N SER A 493 11.67 19.05 7.57
CA SER A 493 12.35 19.26 8.84
C SER A 493 13.70 19.96 8.69
N ARG A 494 14.50 19.55 7.70
CA ARG A 494 15.80 20.19 7.39
C ARG A 494 15.71 21.70 7.14
N LYS A 495 14.53 22.20 6.79
CA LYS A 495 14.34 23.63 6.53
C LYS A 495 13.74 24.39 7.70
N TYR A 496 12.87 23.73 8.45
CA TYR A 496 12.05 24.38 9.47
C TYR A 496 12.57 24.24 10.90
N ASN A 497 13.47 23.29 11.17
CA ASN A 497 13.91 22.95 12.54
C ASN A 497 12.73 22.70 13.51
N ASN A 498 11.78 21.87 13.11
CA ASN A 498 10.59 21.54 13.90
C ASN A 498 10.51 20.02 14.13
N THR A 499 11.54 19.48 14.75
CA THR A 499 11.75 18.04 15.00
C THR A 499 10.54 17.38 15.65
N LEU A 500 9.94 18.03 16.68
CA LEU A 500 8.80 17.47 17.39
C LEU A 500 7.55 17.40 16.51
N SER A 501 7.23 18.46 15.75
CA SER A 501 6.06 18.48 14.85
C SER A 501 6.16 17.40 13.78
N VAL A 502 7.33 17.26 13.18
CA VAL A 502 7.57 16.27 12.12
C VAL A 502 7.58 14.85 12.70
N GLY A 503 8.24 14.63 13.83
CA GLY A 503 8.28 13.33 14.50
C GLY A 503 6.89 12.86 14.94
N LEU A 504 6.06 13.75 15.51
CA LEU A 504 4.67 13.46 15.88
C LEU A 504 3.82 13.10 14.66
N ALA A 505 3.88 13.90 13.59
CA ALA A 505 3.11 13.62 12.37
C ALA A 505 3.51 12.27 11.74
N ASN A 506 4.82 11.96 11.69
CA ASN A 506 5.31 10.68 11.23
C ASN A 506 4.89 9.52 12.14
N GLY A 507 4.93 9.72 13.48
CA GLY A 507 4.49 8.69 14.43
C GLY A 507 3.01 8.34 14.27
N ILE A 508 2.15 9.37 14.09
CA ILE A 508 0.72 9.18 13.81
C ILE A 508 0.53 8.47 12.47
N ALA A 509 1.22 8.91 11.41
CA ALA A 509 1.10 8.29 10.09
C ALA A 509 1.59 6.83 10.06
N LEU A 510 2.62 6.48 10.83
CA LEU A 510 3.10 5.11 10.98
C LEU A 510 2.09 4.24 11.74
N ALA A 511 1.53 4.74 12.85
CA ALA A 511 0.46 4.06 13.59
C ALA A 511 -0.76 3.82 12.70
N TRP A 512 -1.13 4.84 11.91
CA TRP A 512 -2.22 4.76 10.93
C TRP A 512 -1.96 3.66 9.89
N THR A 513 -0.76 3.63 9.31
CA THR A 513 -0.36 2.62 8.32
C THR A 513 -0.44 1.21 8.89
N PHE A 514 0.14 0.96 10.07
CA PHE A 514 0.11 -0.38 10.67
C PHE A 514 -1.29 -0.81 11.09
N SER A 515 -2.08 0.09 11.65
CA SER A 515 -3.45 -0.25 12.08
C SER A 515 -4.40 -0.53 10.91
N THR A 516 -4.21 0.10 9.75
CA THR A 516 -5.12 -0.05 8.61
C THR A 516 -4.69 -1.13 7.63
N ALA A 517 -3.40 -1.22 7.30
CA ALA A 517 -2.91 -2.07 6.23
C ALA A 517 -2.40 -3.45 6.70
N LEU A 518 -2.03 -3.60 7.99
CA LEU A 518 -1.58 -4.89 8.51
C LEU A 518 -2.79 -5.77 8.86
N PRO A 519 -2.84 -7.04 8.41
CA PRO A 519 -3.94 -7.95 8.72
C PRO A 519 -4.09 -8.23 10.22
N MET A 520 -5.33 -8.31 10.72
CA MET A 520 -5.63 -8.69 12.09
C MET A 520 -5.74 -10.21 12.19
N TYR A 521 -4.75 -10.82 12.81
CA TYR A 521 -4.68 -12.26 13.06
C TYR A 521 -4.71 -12.55 14.56
N VAL A 522 -5.38 -13.62 14.95
CA VAL A 522 -5.36 -14.20 16.30
C VAL A 522 -5.09 -15.70 16.20
N ASN A 523 -4.40 -16.24 17.18
CA ASN A 523 -4.14 -17.67 17.26
C ASN A 523 -5.41 -18.48 17.50
#